data_b71a57377ca414076cfc2df743d8ad3d
#
_entry.id   b71a57377ca414076cfc2df743d8ad3d
#
_cell.length_a   1.000
_cell.length_b   1.000
_cell.length_c   1.000
_cell.angle_alpha   90.00
_cell.angle_beta   90.00
_cell.angle_gamma   90.00
#
_symmetry.space_group_name_H-M   'P 1'
#
loop_
_entity.id
_entity.type
_entity.pdbx_description
1 polymer ?
#
loop_
_entity_poly.entity_id
_entity_poly.type
_entity_poly.pdbx_seq_one_letter_code
_entity_poly.pdbx_strand_id
1 'polypeptide(L)'
;MYTILVASLNENMNLAHKIRQMLEAMHLKSEIINVVDLNVTMYDTDKEAAQGIPSAVLTLSETMKKATGYIIVAPEYNYSIPPVLTNIVAWLSRSGESFRELFALKYVQLATHSGSGGNDVCNAMRTQFSKLGAIVAPREIIATYDKPIEEESLRRILSQFVGISQR
;
A
#
# COMPACT_ATOMS: atom_id res chain seq x y z
N MET A 1 8.43 8.13 9.43
CA MET A 1 8.71 7.73 8.04
C MET A 1 7.49 6.99 7.51
N TYR A 2 7.11 7.20 6.24
CA TYR A 2 6.00 6.49 5.58
C TYR A 2 6.55 5.46 4.60
N THR A 3 5.89 4.29 4.51
CA THR A 3 6.23 3.26 3.52
C THR A 3 5.19 3.26 2.41
N ILE A 4 5.64 3.43 1.16
CA ILE A 4 4.81 3.43 -0.03
C ILE A 4 4.98 2.06 -0.69
N LEU A 5 3.95 1.20 -0.60
CA LEU A 5 3.94 -0.11 -1.24
C LEU A 5 3.30 0.00 -2.61
N VAL A 6 4.04 -0.36 -3.66
CA VAL A 6 3.57 -0.27 -5.05
C VAL A 6 3.40 -1.66 -5.64
N ALA A 7 2.20 -1.95 -6.14
CA ALA A 7 1.87 -3.24 -6.72
C ALA A 7 1.84 -3.24 -8.26
N SER A 8 2.72 -2.44 -8.88
CA SER A 8 2.80 -2.28 -10.34
C SER A 8 4.13 -1.65 -10.77
N LEU A 9 4.44 -1.71 -12.06
CA LEU A 9 5.69 -1.22 -12.64
C LEU A 9 5.55 0.12 -13.40
N ASN A 10 4.35 0.49 -13.84
CA ASN A 10 4.13 1.60 -14.78
C ASN A 10 3.50 2.83 -14.10
N GLU A 11 2.29 3.22 -14.50
CA GLU A 11 1.64 4.44 -14.05
C GLU A 11 1.45 4.51 -12.52
N ASN A 12 1.25 3.37 -11.87
CA ASN A 12 1.18 3.35 -10.41
C ASN A 12 2.55 3.60 -9.76
N MET A 13 3.66 3.22 -10.41
CA MET A 13 4.99 3.62 -9.96
C MET A 13 5.22 5.12 -10.14
N ASN A 14 4.78 5.69 -11.27
CA ASN A 14 4.82 7.14 -11.50
C ASN A 14 3.99 7.89 -10.45
N LEU A 15 2.81 7.39 -10.09
CA LEU A 15 1.98 7.94 -9.02
C LEU A 15 2.70 7.87 -7.66
N ALA A 16 3.35 6.75 -7.35
CA ALA A 16 4.11 6.59 -6.11
C ALA A 16 5.28 7.60 -6.02
N HIS A 17 5.96 7.88 -7.13
CA HIS A 17 7.00 8.92 -7.17
C HIS A 17 6.42 10.31 -6.93
N LYS A 18 5.27 10.66 -7.51
CA LYS A 18 4.57 11.94 -7.23
C LYS A 18 4.18 12.06 -5.75
N ILE A 19 3.67 10.98 -5.17
CA ILE A 19 3.33 10.92 -3.72
C ILE A 19 4.58 11.15 -2.88
N ARG A 20 5.69 10.47 -3.19
CA ARG A 20 6.97 10.66 -2.47
C ARG A 20 7.46 12.09 -2.57
N GLN A 21 7.49 12.69 -3.76
CA GLN A 21 7.89 14.08 -3.96
C GLN A 21 7.02 15.05 -3.15
N MET A 22 5.71 14.80 -3.09
CA MET A 22 4.81 15.62 -2.27
C MET A 22 5.09 15.48 -0.77
N LEU A 23 5.36 14.28 -0.28
CA LEU A 23 5.77 14.06 1.12
C LEU A 23 7.10 14.75 1.42
N GLU A 24 8.09 14.68 0.53
CA GLU A 24 9.36 15.38 0.63
C GLU A 24 9.17 16.92 0.70
N ALA A 25 8.28 17.48 -0.15
CA ALA A 25 7.91 18.88 -0.11
C ALA A 25 7.19 19.29 1.19
N MET A 26 6.61 18.33 1.91
CA MET A 26 6.04 18.49 3.25
C MET A 26 7.06 18.18 4.37
N HIS A 27 8.36 18.03 4.05
CA HIS A 27 9.44 17.66 4.96
C HIS A 27 9.25 16.30 5.66
N LEU A 28 8.60 15.35 5.00
CA LEU A 28 8.33 14.02 5.51
C LEU A 28 9.17 12.96 4.78
N LYS A 29 9.79 12.08 5.56
CA LYS A 29 10.56 10.96 5.00
C LYS A 29 9.62 9.84 4.56
N SER A 30 9.87 9.31 3.36
CA SER A 30 9.18 8.13 2.83
C SER A 30 10.12 7.27 1.99
N GLU A 31 9.78 6.01 1.86
CA GLU A 31 10.44 5.06 0.99
C GLU A 31 9.41 4.36 0.09
N ILE A 32 9.81 4.04 -1.15
CA ILE A 32 9.00 3.28 -2.09
C ILE A 32 9.53 1.85 -2.12
N ILE A 33 8.64 0.89 -1.96
CA ILE A 33 8.93 -0.54 -2.13
C ILE A 33 7.98 -1.09 -3.19
N ASN A 34 8.55 -1.56 -4.30
CA ASN A 34 7.78 -2.26 -5.32
C ASN A 34 7.64 -3.73 -4.93
N VAL A 35 6.42 -4.14 -4.60
CA VAL A 35 6.16 -5.52 -4.18
C VAL A 35 6.27 -6.53 -5.33
N VAL A 36 6.24 -6.06 -6.60
CA VAL A 36 6.49 -6.92 -7.77
C VAL A 36 7.94 -7.40 -7.78
N ASP A 37 8.89 -6.52 -7.47
CA ASP A 37 10.34 -6.82 -7.49
C ASP A 37 10.76 -7.79 -6.37
N LEU A 38 9.94 -7.95 -5.34
CA LEU A 38 10.19 -8.93 -4.28
C LEU A 38 10.08 -10.38 -4.76
N ASN A 39 9.42 -10.61 -5.88
CA ASN A 39 9.27 -11.91 -6.55
C ASN A 39 8.91 -13.05 -5.57
N VAL A 40 7.97 -12.79 -4.67
CA VAL A 40 7.57 -13.73 -3.62
C VAL A 40 6.64 -14.79 -4.21
N THR A 41 6.92 -16.06 -3.92
CA THR A 41 6.06 -17.18 -4.34
C THR A 41 4.61 -16.99 -3.87
N MET A 42 3.66 -17.52 -4.64
CA MET A 42 2.25 -17.50 -4.23
C MET A 42 2.08 -18.23 -2.89
N TYR A 43 1.43 -17.55 -1.95
CA TYR A 43 1.16 -18.07 -0.62
C TYR A 43 0.25 -19.30 -0.67
N ASP A 44 0.65 -20.31 0.06
CA ASP A 44 -0.19 -21.39 0.55
C ASP A 44 0.37 -21.93 1.87
N THR A 45 -0.46 -22.65 2.62
CA THR A 45 -0.11 -23.18 3.94
C THR A 45 0.99 -24.24 3.91
N ASP A 46 1.08 -25.01 2.83
CA ASP A 46 2.09 -26.08 2.68
C ASP A 46 3.46 -25.48 2.44
N LYS A 47 3.55 -24.42 1.63
CA LYS A 47 4.79 -23.67 1.43
C LYS A 47 5.25 -22.99 2.72
N GLU A 48 4.34 -22.36 3.45
CA GLU A 48 4.66 -21.76 4.75
C GLU A 48 5.22 -22.82 5.72
N ALA A 49 4.57 -23.99 5.80
CA ALA A 49 5.00 -25.06 6.69
C ALA A 49 6.37 -25.67 6.28
N ALA A 50 6.62 -25.82 4.99
CA ALA A 50 7.83 -26.45 4.47
C ALA A 50 9.05 -25.51 4.41
N GLN A 51 8.85 -24.23 4.13
CA GLN A 51 9.93 -23.27 3.81
C GLN A 51 9.98 -22.08 4.77
N GLY A 52 8.96 -21.90 5.60
CA GLY A 52 8.80 -20.70 6.42
C GLY A 52 8.42 -19.46 5.59
N ILE A 53 8.53 -18.30 6.23
CA ILE A 53 8.23 -17.02 5.59
C ILE A 53 9.43 -16.58 4.75
N PRO A 54 9.23 -16.20 3.46
CA PRO A 54 10.32 -15.75 2.59
C PRO A 54 11.11 -14.58 3.19
N SER A 55 12.42 -14.58 3.04
CA SER A 55 13.30 -13.53 3.58
C SER A 55 12.94 -12.12 3.11
N ALA A 56 12.51 -11.98 1.86
CA ALA A 56 12.04 -10.70 1.33
C ALA A 56 10.81 -10.17 2.09
N VAL A 57 9.90 -11.06 2.53
CA VAL A 57 8.73 -10.71 3.34
C VAL A 57 9.17 -10.28 4.75
N LEU A 58 10.13 -11.00 5.35
CA LEU A 58 10.66 -10.64 6.67
C LEU A 58 11.34 -9.26 6.63
N THR A 59 12.14 -8.97 5.61
CA THR A 59 12.76 -7.65 5.43
C THR A 59 11.71 -6.55 5.27
N LEU A 60 10.68 -6.79 4.46
CA LEU A 60 9.56 -5.85 4.30
C LEU A 60 8.82 -5.64 5.61
N SER A 61 8.57 -6.71 6.36
CA SER A 61 7.92 -6.67 7.68
C SER A 61 8.68 -5.74 8.65
N GLU A 62 10.00 -5.87 8.74
CA GLU A 62 10.84 -5.00 9.60
C GLU A 62 10.79 -3.52 9.17
N THR A 63 10.73 -3.25 7.89
CA THR A 63 10.52 -1.90 7.35
C THR A 63 9.15 -1.36 7.74
N MET A 64 8.10 -2.15 7.55
CA MET A 64 6.73 -1.76 7.87
C MET A 64 6.53 -1.51 9.37
N LYS A 65 7.13 -2.31 10.24
CA LYS A 65 7.06 -2.09 11.70
C LYS A 65 7.51 -0.69 12.10
N LYS A 66 8.54 -0.15 11.45
CA LYS A 66 9.12 1.17 11.72
C LYS A 66 8.33 2.33 11.10
N ALA A 67 7.40 2.04 10.21
CA ALA A 67 6.63 3.06 9.51
C ALA A 67 5.54 3.68 10.39
N THR A 68 5.34 4.98 10.26
CA THR A 68 4.24 5.75 10.86
C THR A 68 2.89 5.37 10.23
N GLY A 69 2.91 5.03 8.94
CA GLY A 69 1.76 4.60 8.17
C GLY A 69 2.15 4.13 6.78
N TYR A 70 1.21 3.56 6.09
CA TYR A 70 1.42 3.00 4.75
C TYR A 70 0.63 3.76 3.70
N ILE A 71 1.19 3.85 2.49
CA ILE A 71 0.49 4.31 1.31
C ILE A 71 0.50 3.15 0.32
N ILE A 72 -0.67 2.60 0.04
CA ILE A 72 -0.83 1.45 -0.85
C ILE A 72 -1.21 1.96 -2.22
N VAL A 73 -0.34 1.72 -3.20
CA VAL A 73 -0.51 2.15 -4.59
C VAL A 73 -0.68 0.93 -5.47
N ALA A 74 -1.87 0.73 -6.02
CA ALA A 74 -2.19 -0.48 -6.78
C ALA A 74 -3.01 -0.18 -8.02
N PRO A 75 -2.75 -0.86 -9.15
CA PRO A 75 -3.60 -0.80 -10.33
C PRO A 75 -4.93 -1.51 -10.08
N GLU A 76 -5.91 -1.18 -10.89
CA GLU A 76 -7.17 -1.92 -10.94
C GLU A 76 -7.07 -3.02 -11.99
N TYR A 77 -7.05 -4.28 -11.56
CA TYR A 77 -7.06 -5.44 -12.45
C TYR A 77 -8.39 -6.16 -12.35
N ASN A 78 -9.13 -6.19 -13.46
CA ASN A 78 -10.47 -6.80 -13.49
C ASN A 78 -11.38 -6.27 -12.37
N TYR A 79 -11.40 -4.95 -12.18
CA TYR A 79 -12.18 -4.25 -11.13
C TYR A 79 -11.82 -4.64 -9.69
N SER A 80 -10.60 -5.14 -9.46
CA SER A 80 -10.18 -5.64 -8.15
C SER A 80 -8.70 -5.40 -7.87
N ILE A 81 -8.25 -5.89 -6.71
CA ILE A 81 -6.89 -5.83 -6.22
C ILE A 81 -5.99 -6.73 -7.07
N PRO A 82 -4.81 -6.26 -7.50
CA PRO A 82 -3.88 -7.09 -8.28
C PRO A 82 -3.37 -8.29 -7.46
N PRO A 83 -3.16 -9.46 -8.08
CA PRO A 83 -2.73 -10.69 -7.40
C PRO A 83 -1.47 -10.51 -6.55
N VAL A 84 -0.50 -9.71 -7.01
CA VAL A 84 0.75 -9.46 -6.28
C VAL A 84 0.53 -8.77 -4.94
N LEU A 85 -0.44 -7.83 -4.87
CA LEU A 85 -0.77 -7.17 -3.60
C LEU A 85 -1.49 -8.13 -2.66
N THR A 86 -2.45 -8.90 -3.16
CA THR A 86 -3.15 -9.91 -2.36
C THR A 86 -2.18 -10.94 -1.81
N ASN A 87 -1.23 -11.39 -2.63
CA ASN A 87 -0.20 -12.35 -2.24
C ASN A 87 0.71 -11.80 -1.14
N ILE A 88 1.25 -10.59 -1.31
CA ILE A 88 2.15 -10.02 -0.30
C ILE A 88 1.42 -9.75 1.03
N VAL A 89 0.16 -9.34 0.99
CA VAL A 89 -0.68 -9.15 2.19
C VAL A 89 -0.91 -10.49 2.91
N ALA A 90 -1.12 -11.59 2.18
CA ALA A 90 -1.26 -12.92 2.77
C ALA A 90 0.00 -13.31 3.55
N TRP A 91 1.19 -13.17 2.96
CA TRP A 91 2.46 -13.43 3.64
C TRP A 91 2.71 -12.50 4.82
N LEU A 92 2.47 -11.18 4.66
CA LEU A 92 2.68 -10.19 5.72
C LEU A 92 1.76 -10.43 6.93
N SER A 93 0.57 -10.95 6.72
CA SER A 93 -0.36 -11.32 7.81
C SER A 93 0.20 -12.42 8.71
N ARG A 94 1.21 -13.16 8.24
CA ARG A 94 1.85 -14.28 8.96
C ARG A 94 3.24 -13.93 9.51
N SER A 95 3.82 -12.80 9.10
CA SER A 95 5.23 -12.46 9.38
C SER A 95 5.49 -11.73 10.70
N GLY A 96 4.46 -11.34 11.44
CA GLY A 96 4.59 -10.69 12.74
C GLY A 96 4.65 -11.67 13.92
N GLU A 97 4.84 -11.14 15.12
CA GLU A 97 4.75 -11.93 16.38
C GLU A 97 3.32 -12.39 16.64
N SER A 98 2.35 -11.60 16.20
CA SER A 98 0.94 -11.95 16.22
C SER A 98 0.30 -11.80 14.83
N PHE A 99 -0.77 -12.55 14.59
CA PHE A 99 -1.51 -12.49 13.33
C PHE A 99 -1.99 -11.06 13.04
N ARG A 100 -1.69 -10.54 11.86
CA ARG A 100 -2.05 -9.20 11.38
C ARG A 100 -1.40 -8.02 12.13
N GLU A 101 -0.38 -8.26 12.95
CA GLU A 101 0.32 -7.21 13.71
C GLU A 101 0.71 -6.00 12.85
N LEU A 102 1.18 -6.25 11.62
CA LEU A 102 1.61 -5.20 10.70
C LEU A 102 0.48 -4.28 10.22
N PHE A 103 -0.77 -4.70 10.35
CA PHE A 103 -1.93 -3.95 9.88
C PHE A 103 -2.78 -3.38 11.00
N ALA A 104 -2.84 -4.06 12.16
CA ALA A 104 -3.68 -3.66 13.27
C ALA A 104 -3.33 -2.26 13.78
N LEU A 105 -4.32 -1.35 13.74
CA LEU A 105 -4.21 0.06 14.14
C LEU A 105 -3.19 0.89 13.35
N LYS A 106 -2.66 0.37 12.23
CA LYS A 106 -1.80 1.13 11.32
C LYS A 106 -2.64 2.02 10.40
N TYR A 107 -2.16 3.23 10.18
CA TYR A 107 -2.79 4.17 9.24
C TYR A 107 -2.46 3.81 7.80
N VAL A 108 -3.47 3.74 6.94
CA VAL A 108 -3.34 3.37 5.53
C VAL A 108 -3.99 4.40 4.62
N GLN A 109 -3.23 4.96 3.69
CA GLN A 109 -3.71 5.75 2.56
C GLN A 109 -3.79 4.87 1.32
N LEU A 110 -4.92 4.90 0.62
CA LEU A 110 -5.11 4.17 -0.63
C LEU A 110 -4.87 5.08 -1.83
N ALA A 111 -4.22 4.52 -2.86
CA ALA A 111 -3.93 5.21 -4.10
C ALA A 111 -4.02 4.25 -5.29
N THR A 112 -4.46 4.77 -6.43
CA THR A 112 -4.52 4.04 -7.70
C THR A 112 -4.33 4.96 -8.89
N HIS A 113 -3.66 4.47 -9.92
CA HIS A 113 -3.83 4.93 -11.29
C HIS A 113 -4.54 3.81 -12.05
N SER A 114 -5.73 4.10 -12.58
CA SER A 114 -6.60 3.11 -13.25
C SER A 114 -7.07 3.61 -14.60
N GLY A 115 -7.21 2.70 -15.56
CA GLY A 115 -7.84 2.98 -16.85
C GLY A 115 -9.38 3.00 -16.79
N SER A 116 -10.00 2.44 -15.73
CA SER A 116 -11.46 2.26 -15.61
C SER A 116 -12.10 3.04 -14.45
N GLY A 117 -11.37 4.00 -13.86
CA GLY A 117 -11.90 4.86 -12.81
C GLY A 117 -11.33 4.64 -11.42
N GLY A 118 -10.92 3.42 -11.07
CA GLY A 118 -10.19 3.10 -9.83
C GLY A 118 -11.02 3.01 -8.56
N ASN A 119 -12.34 3.22 -8.62
CA ASN A 119 -13.19 3.14 -7.44
C ASN A 119 -13.33 1.71 -6.92
N ASP A 120 -13.40 0.72 -7.81
CA ASP A 120 -13.62 -0.68 -7.42
C ASP A 120 -12.40 -1.24 -6.69
N VAL A 121 -11.18 -1.00 -7.20
CA VAL A 121 -9.96 -1.42 -6.50
C VAL A 121 -9.81 -0.70 -5.15
N CYS A 122 -10.13 0.60 -5.07
CA CYS A 122 -10.09 1.35 -3.81
C CYS A 122 -11.09 0.80 -2.79
N ASN A 123 -12.31 0.48 -3.20
CA ASN A 123 -13.32 -0.16 -2.35
C ASN A 123 -12.86 -1.54 -1.87
N ALA A 124 -12.31 -2.36 -2.77
CA ALA A 124 -11.76 -3.67 -2.43
C ALA A 124 -10.61 -3.57 -1.43
N MET A 125 -9.64 -2.67 -1.67
CA MET A 125 -8.53 -2.40 -0.74
C MET A 125 -9.03 -1.88 0.61
N ARG A 126 -9.98 -0.94 0.62
CA ARG A 126 -10.58 -0.41 1.85
C ARG A 126 -11.19 -1.53 2.68
N THR A 127 -11.96 -2.41 2.05
CA THR A 127 -12.55 -3.58 2.72
C THR A 127 -11.46 -4.48 3.29
N GLN A 128 -10.45 -4.83 2.50
CA GLN A 128 -9.36 -5.71 2.92
C GLN A 128 -8.60 -5.12 4.12
N PHE A 129 -8.07 -3.89 3.99
CA PHE A 129 -7.24 -3.30 5.04
C PHE A 129 -8.03 -2.99 6.31
N SER A 130 -9.30 -2.54 6.21
CA SER A 130 -10.17 -2.37 7.38
C SER A 130 -10.43 -3.69 8.11
N LYS A 131 -10.64 -4.79 7.38
CA LYS A 131 -10.81 -6.13 7.97
C LYS A 131 -9.51 -6.69 8.58
N LEU A 132 -8.35 -6.20 8.14
CA LEU A 132 -7.07 -6.48 8.76
C LEU A 132 -6.83 -5.65 10.03
N GLY A 133 -7.71 -4.72 10.35
CA GLY A 133 -7.62 -3.86 11.54
C GLY A 133 -6.95 -2.51 11.30
N ALA A 134 -6.65 -2.15 10.05
CA ALA A 134 -6.04 -0.88 9.71
C ALA A 134 -7.04 0.30 9.81
N ILE A 135 -6.51 1.48 10.09
CA ILE A 135 -7.23 2.75 10.05
C ILE A 135 -7.05 3.35 8.65
N VAL A 136 -8.01 3.08 7.77
CA VAL A 136 -7.94 3.53 6.38
C VAL A 136 -8.38 4.98 6.27
N ALA A 137 -7.55 5.84 5.65
CA ALA A 137 -7.85 7.24 5.42
C ALA A 137 -9.17 7.42 4.63
N PRO A 138 -9.95 8.47 4.94
CA PRO A 138 -11.30 8.62 4.36
C PRO A 138 -11.32 8.92 2.86
N ARG A 139 -10.22 9.49 2.32
CA ARG A 139 -10.12 9.86 0.90
C ARG A 139 -9.02 9.08 0.21
N GLU A 140 -9.30 8.61 -1.00
CA GLU A 140 -8.35 7.93 -1.87
C GLU A 140 -7.63 8.93 -2.79
N ILE A 141 -6.43 8.56 -3.24
CA ILE A 141 -5.70 9.21 -4.33
C ILE A 141 -6.01 8.42 -5.61
N ILE A 142 -6.90 8.97 -6.44
CA ILE A 142 -7.31 8.32 -7.70
C ILE A 142 -6.85 9.19 -8.87
N ALA A 143 -6.10 8.57 -9.78
CA ALA A 143 -5.69 9.14 -11.05
C ALA A 143 -6.11 8.21 -12.20
N THR A 144 -6.44 8.80 -13.35
CA THR A 144 -6.69 8.08 -14.60
C THR A 144 -5.95 8.77 -15.74
N TYR A 145 -5.93 8.18 -16.94
CA TYR A 145 -5.36 8.83 -18.12
C TYR A 145 -6.09 10.13 -18.46
N ASP A 146 -7.43 10.14 -18.35
CA ASP A 146 -8.26 11.31 -18.67
C ASP A 146 -8.32 12.33 -17.53
N LYS A 147 -8.05 11.88 -16.30
CA LYS A 147 -8.11 12.72 -15.09
C LYS A 147 -6.88 12.46 -14.20
N PRO A 148 -5.73 13.02 -14.56
CA PRO A 148 -4.54 12.94 -13.70
C PRO A 148 -4.80 13.63 -12.36
N ILE A 149 -4.10 13.19 -11.33
CA ILE A 149 -4.21 13.81 -10.01
C ILE A 149 -3.59 15.22 -10.03
N GLU A 150 -4.39 16.22 -9.66
CA GLU A 150 -3.95 17.59 -9.49
C GLU A 150 -3.07 17.74 -8.24
N GLU A 151 -1.99 18.53 -8.33
CA GLU A 151 -1.00 18.71 -7.26
C GLU A 151 -1.64 19.21 -5.95
N GLU A 152 -2.52 20.20 -6.04
CA GLU A 152 -3.24 20.73 -4.87
C GLU A 152 -4.14 19.68 -4.21
N SER A 153 -4.82 18.86 -5.03
CA SER A 153 -5.65 17.77 -4.55
C SER A 153 -4.82 16.70 -3.84
N LEU A 154 -3.68 16.33 -4.43
CA LEU A 154 -2.73 15.40 -3.83
C LEU A 154 -2.21 15.92 -2.49
N ARG A 155 -1.77 17.17 -2.44
CA ARG A 155 -1.29 17.83 -1.21
C ARG A 155 -2.37 17.79 -0.12
N ARG A 156 -3.61 18.15 -0.45
CA ARG A 156 -4.73 18.17 0.49
C ARG A 156 -5.04 16.79 1.05
N ILE A 157 -5.06 15.75 0.21
CA ILE A 157 -5.32 14.37 0.65
C ILE A 157 -4.19 13.88 1.56
N LEU A 158 -2.94 14.08 1.16
CA LEU A 158 -1.79 13.68 1.98
C LEU A 158 -1.70 14.46 3.29
N SER A 159 -2.03 15.75 3.31
CA SER A 159 -2.10 16.54 4.56
C SER A 159 -3.12 15.99 5.54
N GLN A 160 -4.28 15.55 5.07
CA GLN A 160 -5.29 14.89 5.92
C GLN A 160 -4.76 13.55 6.47
N PHE A 161 -4.16 12.73 5.61
CA PHE A 161 -3.57 11.44 6.01
C PHE A 161 -2.47 11.63 7.07
N VAL A 162 -1.54 12.56 6.83
CA VAL A 162 -0.48 12.90 7.78
C VAL A 162 -1.05 13.39 9.11
N GLY A 163 -2.07 14.27 9.05
CA GLY A 163 -2.72 14.82 10.24
C GLY A 163 -3.40 13.78 11.14
N ILE A 164 -3.90 12.68 10.58
CA ILE A 164 -4.48 11.59 11.38
C ILE A 164 -3.43 10.58 11.85
N SER A 165 -2.36 10.37 11.08
CA SER A 165 -1.35 9.34 11.35
C SER A 165 -0.25 9.80 12.32
N GLN A 166 -0.18 11.08 12.68
CA GLN A 166 0.78 11.65 13.62
C GLN A 166 0.18 11.97 15.00
N ARG A 167 -1.10 11.64 15.20
CA ARG A 167 -1.78 11.78 16.49
C ARG A 167 -1.50 10.57 17.37
#